data_ad0499d8df9ff40d12e3d4db6200eb2e
#
_entry.id   ad0499d8df9ff40d12e3d4db6200eb2e
#
_cell.length_a   1.000
_cell.length_b   1.000
_cell.length_c   1.000
_cell.angle_alpha   90.00
_cell.angle_beta   90.00
_cell.angle_gamma   90.00
#
_symmetry.space_group_name_H-M   'P 1'
#
loop_
_entity.id
_entity.type
_entity.pdbx_description
1 polymer ?
#
loop_
_entity_poly.entity_id
_entity_poly.type
_entity_poly.pdbx_seq_one_letter_code
_entity_poly.pdbx_strand_id
1 'polypeptide(L)'
;LHPRVRRQRQMCIRDRDGRTDTDVVERNLPMYRWTVSYTEDEMRQAVETGLSRCSDVSATSVGKITSIAVTSRDDSGLVKEVTITGDAGTVTVSGQSNIRVLFATDGKAITEQDGSELTGWTGVPSNFYYVKKDSSSGLYILKGGGYGHGVGMSQNGANELAKLGYTAAQIISHYYNGAVLSSVER
;
A
#
# COMPACT_ATOMS: atom_id res chain seq x y z
N LEU A 1 -5.05 15.82 10.81
CA LEU A 1 -5.66 15.01 9.74
C LEU A 1 -7.08 14.62 10.17
N HIS A 2 -8.08 15.00 9.35
CA HIS A 2 -9.49 14.96 9.72
C HIS A 2 -10.07 13.53 9.83
N PRO A 3 -11.04 13.27 10.73
CA PRO A 3 -11.64 11.95 11.00
C PRO A 3 -12.22 11.23 9.76
N ARG A 4 -12.73 11.96 8.75
CA ARG A 4 -13.31 11.36 7.54
C ARG A 4 -12.26 10.85 6.55
N VAL A 5 -11.17 11.60 6.35
CA VAL A 5 -10.01 11.14 5.56
C VAL A 5 -9.33 9.96 6.27
N ARG A 6 -9.29 9.99 7.62
CA ARG A 6 -8.90 8.84 8.44
C ARG A 6 -9.82 7.63 8.22
N ARG A 7 -11.15 7.82 8.13
CA ARG A 7 -12.09 6.71 7.92
C ARG A 7 -11.88 6.01 6.58
N GLN A 8 -11.70 6.74 5.49
CA GLN A 8 -11.49 6.14 4.17
C GLN A 8 -10.14 5.40 4.10
N ARG A 9 -9.10 5.93 4.73
CA ARG A 9 -7.80 5.25 4.88
C ARG A 9 -7.85 4.07 5.85
N GLN A 10 -8.57 4.19 6.96
CA GLN A 10 -8.80 3.08 7.90
C GLN A 10 -9.65 1.96 7.28
N MET A 11 -10.52 2.27 6.32
CA MET A 11 -11.35 1.30 5.63
C MET A 11 -10.52 0.32 4.80
N CYS A 12 -9.46 0.77 4.13
CA CYS A 12 -8.52 -0.10 3.43
C CYS A 12 -7.79 -1.10 4.34
N ILE A 13 -7.72 -0.86 5.66
CA ILE A 13 -7.00 -1.68 6.63
C ILE A 13 -7.94 -2.52 7.50
N ARG A 14 -9.16 -2.07 7.73
CA ARG A 14 -10.17 -2.85 8.50
C ARG A 14 -10.45 -4.21 7.85
N ASP A 15 -10.23 -4.31 6.56
CA ASP A 15 -10.35 -5.57 5.81
C ASP A 15 -9.26 -6.61 6.12
N ARG A 16 -8.22 -6.20 6.86
CA ARG A 16 -7.23 -7.12 7.42
C ARG A 16 -7.87 -8.21 8.28
N ASP A 17 -9.02 -7.92 8.89
CA ASP A 17 -9.74 -8.82 9.80
C ASP A 17 -10.96 -9.47 9.12
N GLY A 18 -11.05 -9.44 7.77
CA GLY A 18 -12.14 -10.06 7.01
C GLY A 18 -13.45 -9.26 7.02
N ARG A 19 -13.41 -7.99 7.44
CA ARG A 19 -14.59 -7.10 7.41
C ARG A 19 -14.66 -6.39 6.07
N THR A 20 -15.64 -6.73 5.25
CA THR A 20 -15.97 -6.00 4.02
C THR A 20 -16.65 -4.68 4.39
N ASP A 21 -16.05 -3.57 4.01
CA ASP A 21 -16.68 -2.26 4.18
C ASP A 21 -17.55 -1.95 2.96
N THR A 22 -18.86 -1.95 3.15
CA THR A 22 -19.85 -1.76 2.08
C THR A 22 -19.94 -0.32 1.58
N ASP A 23 -19.37 0.62 2.32
CA ASP A 23 -19.54 2.06 2.08
C ASP A 23 -18.37 2.71 1.33
N VAL A 24 -17.41 1.91 0.83
CA VAL A 24 -16.26 2.43 0.09
C VAL A 24 -16.58 2.56 -1.39
N VAL A 25 -16.55 3.79 -1.90
CA VAL A 25 -16.84 4.07 -3.32
C VAL A 25 -15.90 3.38 -4.30
N GLU A 26 -14.65 3.11 -3.89
CA GLU A 26 -13.63 2.44 -4.71
C GLU A 26 -13.68 0.91 -4.64
N ARG A 27 -14.60 0.33 -3.85
CA ARG A 27 -14.66 -1.12 -3.59
C ARG A 27 -14.69 -2.01 -4.83
N ASN A 28 -15.28 -1.53 -5.90
CA ASN A 28 -15.43 -2.28 -7.14
C ASN A 28 -14.28 -2.04 -8.14
N LEU A 29 -13.29 -1.22 -7.78
CA LEU A 29 -12.15 -0.97 -8.66
C LEU A 29 -11.12 -2.10 -8.50
N PRO A 30 -10.47 -2.56 -9.58
CA PRO A 30 -9.52 -3.67 -9.53
C PRO A 30 -8.43 -3.50 -8.46
N MET A 31 -7.78 -2.34 -8.42
CA MET A 31 -6.72 -2.00 -7.46
C MET A 31 -7.20 -1.75 -6.02
N TYR A 32 -8.49 -1.89 -5.73
CA TYR A 32 -8.99 -1.77 -4.36
C TYR A 32 -8.34 -2.81 -3.44
N ARG A 33 -8.07 -4.00 -3.98
CA ARG A 33 -7.26 -5.05 -3.32
C ARG A 33 -6.27 -5.63 -4.32
N TRP A 34 -5.09 -5.93 -3.82
CA TRP A 34 -4.05 -6.56 -4.60
C TRP A 34 -3.24 -7.55 -3.76
N THR A 35 -2.64 -8.51 -4.42
CA THR A 35 -1.80 -9.53 -3.80
C THR A 35 -0.55 -9.76 -4.64
N VAL A 36 0.59 -9.94 -3.95
CA VAL A 36 1.83 -10.42 -4.57
C VAL A 36 2.36 -11.56 -3.73
N SER A 37 2.78 -12.65 -4.37
CA SER A 37 3.31 -13.82 -3.70
C SER A 37 4.77 -14.08 -4.12
N TYR A 38 5.59 -14.49 -3.16
CA TYR A 38 7.00 -14.77 -3.35
C TYR A 38 7.37 -16.10 -2.68
N THR A 39 8.20 -16.90 -3.34
CA THR A 39 8.96 -17.95 -2.67
C THR A 39 10.01 -17.34 -1.72
N GLU A 40 10.68 -18.14 -0.90
CA GLU A 40 11.73 -17.64 0.00
C GLU A 40 12.87 -16.95 -0.78
N ASP A 41 13.32 -17.56 -1.87
CA ASP A 41 14.38 -16.99 -2.70
C ASP A 41 13.95 -15.73 -3.44
N GLU A 42 12.73 -15.71 -4.00
CA GLU A 42 12.18 -14.52 -4.63
C GLU A 42 12.00 -13.37 -3.63
N MET A 43 11.55 -13.66 -2.41
CA MET A 43 11.42 -12.64 -1.36
C MET A 43 12.79 -12.07 -0.98
N ARG A 44 13.81 -12.92 -0.84
CA ARG A 44 15.19 -12.47 -0.58
C ARG A 44 15.68 -11.55 -1.70
N GLN A 45 15.55 -11.98 -2.95
CA GLN A 45 15.94 -11.18 -4.11
C GLN A 45 15.16 -9.86 -4.20
N ALA A 46 13.84 -9.89 -3.95
CA ALA A 46 13.00 -8.71 -3.95
C ALA A 46 13.45 -7.70 -2.88
N VAL A 47 13.78 -8.18 -1.68
CA VAL A 47 14.30 -7.33 -0.59
C VAL A 47 15.67 -6.77 -0.95
N GLU A 48 16.62 -7.56 -1.45
CA GLU A 48 17.94 -7.09 -1.86
C GLU A 48 17.85 -6.02 -2.96
N THR A 49 17.02 -6.26 -3.98
CA THR A 49 16.73 -5.29 -5.03
C THR A 49 16.08 -4.04 -4.45
N GLY A 50 15.10 -4.19 -3.57
CA GLY A 50 14.41 -3.09 -2.91
C GLY A 50 15.35 -2.24 -2.05
N LEU A 51 16.20 -2.87 -1.24
CA LEU A 51 17.19 -2.18 -0.40
C LEU A 51 18.15 -1.33 -1.25
N SER A 52 18.59 -1.83 -2.42
CA SER A 52 19.45 -1.07 -3.32
C SER A 52 18.77 0.18 -3.92
N ARG A 53 17.45 0.24 -3.88
CA ARG A 53 16.62 1.38 -4.36
C ARG A 53 16.22 2.34 -3.24
N CYS A 54 16.36 1.90 -1.99
CA CYS A 54 16.03 2.75 -0.84
C CYS A 54 17.08 3.85 -0.67
N SER A 55 16.62 5.06 -0.43
CA SER A 55 17.48 6.15 0.06
C SER A 55 17.74 5.95 1.56
N ASP A 56 18.90 6.39 2.02
CA ASP A 56 19.31 6.40 3.44
C ASP A 56 19.36 4.99 4.10
N VAL A 57 19.48 3.94 3.28
CA VAL A 57 19.70 2.55 3.75
C VAL A 57 21.02 2.06 3.19
N SER A 58 21.96 1.75 4.08
CA SER A 58 23.28 1.25 3.69
C SER A 58 23.36 -0.28 3.55
N ALA A 59 22.41 -1.00 4.15
CA ALA A 59 22.33 -2.46 4.03
C ALA A 59 21.83 -2.85 2.64
N THR A 60 22.54 -3.76 1.99
CA THR A 60 22.15 -4.28 0.66
C THR A 60 21.61 -5.70 0.72
N SER A 61 21.82 -6.40 1.82
CA SER A 61 21.30 -7.75 2.07
C SER A 61 21.20 -8.01 3.57
N VAL A 62 20.29 -8.88 3.96
CA VAL A 62 20.16 -9.44 5.31
C VAL A 62 20.45 -10.95 5.33
N GLY A 63 20.83 -11.51 4.18
CA GLY A 63 20.99 -12.95 4.02
C GLY A 63 19.66 -13.69 3.92
N LYS A 64 19.59 -14.92 4.44
CA LYS A 64 18.35 -15.69 4.48
C LYS A 64 17.36 -15.05 5.44
N ILE A 65 16.19 -14.67 4.94
CA ILE A 65 15.17 -13.96 5.73
C ILE A 65 14.57 -14.94 6.77
N THR A 66 14.59 -14.52 8.01
CA THR A 66 13.98 -15.25 9.16
C THR A 66 12.69 -14.57 9.63
N SER A 67 12.59 -13.25 9.49
CA SER A 67 11.41 -12.48 9.88
C SER A 67 11.24 -11.23 9.05
N ILE A 68 9.98 -10.91 8.75
CA ILE A 68 9.55 -9.62 8.19
C ILE A 68 8.43 -9.08 9.07
N ALA A 69 8.60 -7.90 9.64
CA ALA A 69 7.63 -7.29 10.52
C ALA A 69 7.31 -5.85 10.08
N VAL A 70 6.03 -5.52 9.96
CA VAL A 70 5.59 -4.12 9.91
C VAL A 70 5.61 -3.59 11.33
N THR A 71 6.61 -2.77 11.65
CA THR A 71 6.86 -2.30 13.02
C THR A 71 6.16 -0.99 13.34
N SER A 72 5.81 -0.20 12.32
CA SER A 72 5.10 1.06 12.52
C SER A 72 4.09 1.35 11.41
N ARG A 73 2.96 1.94 11.83
CA ARG A 73 1.93 2.48 10.92
C ARG A 73 1.51 3.86 11.40
N ASP A 74 1.06 4.70 10.47
CA ASP A 74 0.42 5.95 10.86
C ASP A 74 -1.05 5.71 11.31
N ASP A 75 -1.70 6.77 11.81
CA ASP A 75 -3.11 6.71 12.26
C ASP A 75 -4.10 6.32 11.14
N SER A 76 -3.71 6.46 9.89
CA SER A 76 -4.48 6.03 8.72
C SER A 76 -4.22 4.58 8.36
N GLY A 77 -3.19 3.96 9.00
CA GLY A 77 -2.74 2.59 8.84
C GLY A 77 -1.75 2.37 7.70
N LEU A 78 -1.27 3.42 7.03
CA LEU A 78 -0.13 3.33 6.11
C LEU A 78 1.09 2.77 6.84
N VAL A 79 1.77 1.83 6.22
CA VAL A 79 3.05 1.33 6.70
C VAL A 79 4.06 2.48 6.71
N LYS A 80 4.66 2.71 7.87
CA LYS A 80 5.69 3.71 8.10
C LYS A 80 7.07 3.08 8.20
N GLU A 81 7.11 1.85 8.73
CA GLU A 81 8.35 1.17 9.01
C GLU A 81 8.19 -0.35 8.87
N VAL A 82 9.20 -0.97 8.27
CA VAL A 82 9.33 -2.42 8.15
C VAL A 82 10.70 -2.84 8.65
N THR A 83 10.74 -3.83 9.53
CA THR A 83 11.98 -4.47 9.98
C THR A 83 12.10 -5.85 9.36
N ILE A 84 13.23 -6.11 8.74
CA ILE A 84 13.57 -7.39 8.12
C ILE A 84 14.79 -7.95 8.84
N THR A 85 14.67 -9.18 9.32
CA THR A 85 15.76 -9.91 9.99
C THR A 85 16.13 -11.13 9.16
N GLY A 86 17.39 -11.35 8.99
CA GLY A 86 17.97 -12.53 8.37
C GLY A 86 19.18 -13.03 9.12
N ASP A 87 19.83 -14.04 8.60
CA ASP A 87 21.02 -14.67 9.22
C ASP A 87 22.29 -13.79 9.12
N ALA A 88 22.32 -12.82 8.20
CA ALA A 88 23.41 -11.85 8.06
C ALA A 88 23.17 -10.53 8.80
N GLY A 89 21.99 -10.31 9.38
CA GLY A 89 21.69 -9.08 10.12
C GLY A 89 20.22 -8.66 10.09
N THR A 90 20.00 -7.43 10.58
CA THR A 90 18.66 -6.82 10.61
C THR A 90 18.72 -5.45 9.98
N VAL A 91 17.72 -5.10 9.18
CA VAL A 91 17.53 -3.78 8.61
C VAL A 91 16.13 -3.28 8.92
N THR A 92 16.04 -1.99 9.25
CA THR A 92 14.76 -1.29 9.39
C THR A 92 14.67 -0.23 8.31
N VAL A 93 13.60 -0.27 7.53
CA VAL A 93 13.35 0.63 6.42
C VAL A 93 12.17 1.51 6.75
N SER A 94 12.34 2.81 6.57
CA SER A 94 11.31 3.83 6.76
C SER A 94 11.25 4.78 5.56
N GLY A 95 10.22 5.62 5.55
CA GLY A 95 9.97 6.56 4.45
C GLY A 95 9.07 5.98 3.36
N GLN A 96 8.16 6.83 2.91
CA GLN A 96 7.06 6.43 2.03
C GLN A 96 7.53 5.80 0.70
N SER A 97 8.55 6.39 0.08
CA SER A 97 9.11 5.89 -1.18
C SER A 97 9.85 4.57 -0.97
N ASN A 98 10.66 4.50 0.10
CA ASN A 98 11.43 3.30 0.45
C ASN A 98 10.51 2.10 0.72
N ILE A 99 9.45 2.31 1.51
CA ILE A 99 8.45 1.26 1.83
C ILE A 99 7.78 0.70 0.57
N ARG A 100 7.56 1.52 -0.47
CA ARG A 100 6.96 1.07 -1.73
C ARG A 100 7.91 0.23 -2.59
N VAL A 101 9.20 0.53 -2.56
CA VAL A 101 10.19 -0.17 -3.38
C VAL A 101 10.88 -1.33 -2.65
N LEU A 102 10.70 -1.43 -1.33
CA LEU A 102 11.34 -2.43 -0.48
C LEU A 102 11.07 -3.87 -0.94
N PHE A 103 9.84 -4.16 -1.32
CA PHE A 103 9.46 -5.43 -1.90
C PHE A 103 9.39 -5.27 -3.41
N ALA A 104 10.53 -5.41 -4.07
CA ALA A 104 10.61 -5.26 -5.52
C ALA A 104 9.69 -6.26 -6.24
N THR A 105 8.97 -5.77 -7.24
CA THR A 105 8.03 -6.57 -8.02
C THR A 105 8.52 -6.81 -9.46
N ASP A 106 9.82 -6.65 -9.69
CA ASP A 106 10.42 -6.89 -10.99
C ASP A 106 10.18 -8.33 -11.45
N GLY A 107 9.55 -8.47 -12.61
CA GLY A 107 9.18 -9.79 -13.15
C GLY A 107 8.06 -10.53 -12.40
N LYS A 108 7.44 -9.90 -11.40
CA LYS A 108 6.29 -10.48 -10.66
C LYS A 108 4.99 -9.90 -11.18
N ALA A 109 3.96 -10.73 -11.19
CA ALA A 109 2.59 -10.28 -11.38
C ALA A 109 2.01 -9.80 -10.05
N ILE A 110 1.29 -8.69 -10.08
CA ILE A 110 0.47 -8.18 -9.00
C ILE A 110 -0.97 -8.57 -9.35
N THR A 111 -1.56 -9.47 -8.59
CA THR A 111 -2.93 -9.92 -8.81
C THR A 111 -3.89 -8.93 -8.17
N GLU A 112 -4.80 -8.37 -8.95
CA GLU A 112 -5.86 -7.47 -8.51
C GLU A 112 -7.06 -8.25 -7.95
N GLN A 113 -8.03 -7.57 -7.35
CA GLN A 113 -9.16 -8.25 -6.70
C GLN A 113 -10.09 -8.98 -7.67
N ASP A 114 -10.13 -8.58 -8.93
CA ASP A 114 -10.91 -9.23 -10.00
C ASP A 114 -10.17 -10.39 -10.66
N GLY A 115 -8.94 -10.69 -10.21
CA GLY A 115 -8.08 -11.72 -10.74
C GLY A 115 -7.21 -11.27 -11.92
N SER A 116 -7.32 -10.03 -12.37
CA SER A 116 -6.42 -9.48 -13.39
C SER A 116 -5.00 -9.34 -12.84
N GLU A 117 -4.03 -9.34 -13.74
CA GLU A 117 -2.61 -9.28 -13.38
C GLU A 117 -1.95 -8.04 -13.99
N LEU A 118 -1.24 -7.32 -13.14
CA LEU A 118 -0.39 -6.20 -13.53
C LEU A 118 1.06 -6.63 -13.51
N THR A 119 1.77 -6.34 -14.59
CA THR A 119 3.20 -6.62 -14.75
C THR A 119 3.97 -5.36 -15.07
N GLY A 120 5.32 -5.44 -15.01
CA GLY A 120 6.20 -4.29 -15.33
C GLY A 120 6.31 -3.26 -14.20
N TRP A 121 5.87 -3.60 -13.00
CA TRP A 121 6.04 -2.78 -11.81
C TRP A 121 7.37 -3.06 -11.12
N THR A 122 7.94 -2.03 -10.47
CA THR A 122 9.21 -2.11 -9.75
C THR A 122 9.06 -2.10 -8.23
N GLY A 123 7.85 -1.91 -7.73
CA GLY A 123 7.50 -1.89 -6.32
C GLY A 123 6.00 -2.08 -6.11
N VAL A 124 5.56 -2.18 -4.86
CA VAL A 124 4.16 -2.41 -4.53
C VAL A 124 3.28 -1.19 -4.82
N PRO A 125 1.99 -1.39 -5.13
CA PRO A 125 1.10 -0.31 -5.55
C PRO A 125 0.89 0.78 -4.49
N SER A 126 0.91 0.42 -3.22
CA SER A 126 0.68 1.37 -2.11
C SER A 126 1.42 0.93 -0.85
N ASN A 127 1.48 1.82 0.15
CA ASN A 127 1.96 1.47 1.50
C ASN A 127 0.86 0.89 2.41
N PHE A 128 -0.31 0.59 1.87
CA PHE A 128 -1.37 -0.12 2.59
C PHE A 128 -1.26 -1.61 2.35
N TYR A 129 -0.43 -2.30 3.11
CA TYR A 129 -0.28 -3.74 2.99
C TYR A 129 0.07 -4.40 4.32
N TYR A 130 -0.10 -5.69 4.37
CA TYR A 130 0.55 -6.57 5.33
C TYR A 130 1.34 -7.63 4.58
N VAL A 131 2.36 -8.15 5.25
CA VAL A 131 3.18 -9.26 4.77
C VAL A 131 3.03 -10.43 5.74
N LYS A 132 2.83 -11.63 5.21
CA LYS A 132 2.72 -12.85 5.99
C LYS A 132 3.40 -14.00 5.25
N LYS A 133 4.13 -14.83 5.98
CA LYS A 133 4.53 -16.16 5.49
C LYS A 133 3.38 -17.13 5.72
N ASP A 134 2.87 -17.71 4.65
CA ASP A 134 1.84 -18.74 4.74
C ASP A 134 2.48 -20.06 5.10
N SER A 135 2.04 -20.65 6.22
CA SER A 135 2.61 -21.89 6.74
C SER A 135 2.28 -23.12 5.89
N SER A 136 1.23 -23.06 5.10
CA SER A 136 0.80 -24.19 4.27
C SER A 136 1.58 -24.27 2.96
N SER A 137 1.79 -23.14 2.31
CA SER A 137 2.50 -23.04 1.02
C SER A 137 3.97 -22.66 1.15
N GLY A 138 4.39 -22.12 2.30
CA GLY A 138 5.73 -21.56 2.50
C GLY A 138 5.96 -20.22 1.82
N LEU A 139 4.97 -19.69 1.11
CA LEU A 139 5.09 -18.43 0.37
C LEU A 139 4.99 -17.22 1.30
N TYR A 140 5.74 -16.19 0.99
CA TYR A 140 5.49 -14.85 1.51
C TYR A 140 4.38 -14.20 0.68
N ILE A 141 3.33 -13.77 1.34
CA ILE A 141 2.18 -13.14 0.70
C ILE A 141 2.08 -11.70 1.19
N LEU A 142 2.18 -10.76 0.27
CA LEU A 142 1.80 -9.37 0.49
C LEU A 142 0.37 -9.19 0.01
N LYS A 143 -0.50 -8.73 0.91
CA LYS A 143 -1.85 -8.28 0.54
C LYS A 143 -1.99 -6.82 0.88
N GLY A 144 -2.46 -6.05 -0.07
CA GLY A 144 -2.61 -4.63 0.10
C GLY A 144 -3.88 -4.07 -0.53
N GLY A 145 -4.03 -2.76 -0.41
CA GLY A 145 -5.18 -2.06 -0.96
C GLY A 145 -4.85 -0.69 -1.49
N GLY A 146 -5.57 -0.32 -2.54
CA GLY A 146 -5.43 0.96 -3.20
C GLY A 146 -4.16 1.12 -4.03
N TYR A 147 -4.09 2.24 -4.71
CA TYR A 147 -2.98 2.64 -5.57
C TYR A 147 -2.53 4.06 -5.22
N GLY A 148 -1.22 4.26 -5.08
CA GLY A 148 -0.62 5.56 -4.84
C GLY A 148 -0.09 5.77 -3.44
N HIS A 149 0.25 7.03 -3.15
CA HIS A 149 0.94 7.42 -1.91
C HIS A 149 0.03 7.54 -0.67
N GLY A 150 -1.31 7.50 -0.87
CA GLY A 150 -2.27 7.61 0.24
C GLY A 150 -2.34 8.98 0.91
N VAL A 151 -1.83 10.04 0.29
CA VAL A 151 -1.89 11.43 0.76
C VAL A 151 -2.72 12.26 -0.21
N GLY A 152 -3.76 12.94 0.30
CA GLY A 152 -4.64 13.75 -0.53
C GLY A 152 -5.82 12.98 -1.12
N MET A 153 -6.41 13.57 -2.17
CA MET A 153 -7.62 13.06 -2.83
C MET A 153 -7.30 11.87 -3.72
N SER A 154 -8.08 10.81 -3.60
CA SER A 154 -8.06 9.72 -4.58
C SER A 154 -8.70 10.18 -5.88
N GLN A 155 -7.97 10.07 -6.99
CA GLN A 155 -8.52 10.36 -8.33
C GLN A 155 -9.65 9.40 -8.68
N ASN A 156 -9.47 8.12 -8.41
CA ASN A 156 -10.47 7.10 -8.66
C ASN A 156 -11.70 7.31 -7.76
N GLY A 157 -11.50 7.57 -6.47
CA GLY A 157 -12.59 7.85 -5.55
C GLY A 157 -13.35 9.12 -5.91
N ALA A 158 -12.68 10.17 -6.35
CA ALA A 158 -13.32 11.39 -6.83
C ALA A 158 -14.18 11.12 -8.08
N ASN A 159 -13.68 10.29 -9.01
CA ASN A 159 -14.42 9.89 -10.20
C ASN A 159 -15.66 9.05 -9.85
N GLU A 160 -15.55 8.11 -8.93
CA GLU A 160 -16.71 7.31 -8.48
C GLU A 160 -17.75 8.18 -7.76
N LEU A 161 -17.32 9.12 -6.91
CA LEU A 161 -18.24 10.09 -6.29
C LEU A 161 -18.93 10.96 -7.33
N ALA A 162 -18.22 11.41 -8.38
CA ALA A 162 -18.81 12.18 -9.46
C ALA A 162 -19.86 11.36 -10.24
N LYS A 163 -19.61 10.08 -10.51
CA LYS A 163 -20.60 9.17 -11.12
C LYS A 163 -21.86 8.99 -10.25
N LEU A 164 -21.71 9.10 -8.93
CA LEU A 164 -22.83 9.08 -7.98
C LEU A 164 -23.55 10.45 -7.87
N GLY A 165 -23.17 11.46 -8.67
CA GLY A 165 -23.81 12.77 -8.72
C GLY A 165 -23.28 13.78 -7.69
N TYR A 166 -22.17 13.49 -7.02
CA TYR A 166 -21.55 14.47 -6.11
C TYR A 166 -20.95 15.64 -6.90
N THR A 167 -21.21 16.86 -6.43
CA THR A 167 -20.59 18.06 -6.99
C THR A 167 -19.12 18.17 -6.63
N ALA A 168 -18.35 18.97 -7.37
CA ALA A 168 -16.94 19.23 -7.08
C ALA A 168 -16.71 19.73 -5.63
N ALA A 169 -17.60 20.61 -5.14
CA ALA A 169 -17.55 21.09 -3.76
C ALA A 169 -17.70 19.95 -2.73
N GLN A 170 -18.64 19.05 -2.97
CA GLN A 170 -18.87 17.90 -2.10
C GLN A 170 -17.70 16.93 -2.14
N ILE A 171 -17.12 16.66 -3.31
CA ILE A 171 -15.95 15.82 -3.48
C ILE A 171 -14.74 16.41 -2.75
N ILE A 172 -14.48 17.71 -2.93
CA ILE A 172 -13.38 18.40 -2.23
C ILE A 172 -13.59 18.36 -0.72
N SER A 173 -14.80 18.63 -0.23
CA SER A 173 -15.13 18.55 1.19
C SER A 173 -15.01 17.13 1.76
N HIS A 174 -15.21 16.10 0.92
CA HIS A 174 -15.04 14.70 1.33
C HIS A 174 -13.56 14.37 1.66
N TYR A 175 -12.63 14.87 0.84
CA TYR A 175 -11.20 14.61 1.01
C TYR A 175 -10.48 15.64 1.88
N TYR A 176 -10.89 16.91 1.80
CA TYR A 176 -10.26 18.03 2.48
C TYR A 176 -11.29 18.75 3.37
N ASN A 177 -11.33 18.36 4.64
CA ASN A 177 -12.26 19.00 5.56
C ASN A 177 -11.87 20.45 5.83
N GLY A 178 -12.86 21.34 5.76
CA GLY A 178 -12.68 22.77 5.94
C GLY A 178 -12.17 23.51 4.69
N ALA A 179 -11.95 22.82 3.57
CA ALA A 179 -11.66 23.47 2.30
C ALA A 179 -12.93 24.18 1.79
N VAL A 180 -12.77 25.41 1.35
CA VAL A 180 -13.81 26.22 0.73
C VAL A 180 -13.42 26.51 -0.71
N LEU A 181 -14.34 26.29 -1.65
CA LEU A 181 -14.15 26.72 -3.04
C LEU A 181 -14.32 28.22 -3.13
N SER A 182 -13.31 28.90 -3.71
CA SER A 182 -13.41 30.32 -4.07
C SER A 182 -13.12 30.52 -5.56
N SER A 183 -13.79 31.49 -6.19
CA SER A 183 -13.40 31.95 -7.52
C SER A 183 -12.19 32.87 -7.40
N VAL A 184 -11.20 32.67 -8.26
CA VAL A 184 -10.14 33.66 -8.47
C VAL A 184 -10.59 34.54 -9.62
N GLU A 185 -10.90 35.79 -9.34
CA GLU A 185 -11.09 36.78 -10.40
C GLU A 185 -9.75 36.95 -11.13
N ARG A 186 -9.79 36.82 -12.46
CA ARG A 186 -8.64 37.06 -13.36
C ARG A 186 -8.63 38.49 -13.80
#